data_3630daedd35c6e872e54918db87f6d70
#
_entry.id   3630daedd35c6e872e54918db87f6d70
#
_cell.length_a   1.000
_cell.length_b   1.000
_cell.length_c   1.000
_cell.angle_alpha   90.00
_cell.angle_beta   90.00
_cell.angle_gamma   90.00
#
_symmetry.space_group_name_H-M   'P 1'
#
loop_
_entity.id
_entity.type
_entity.pdbx_description
1 polymer ?
#
loop_
_entity_poly.entity_id
_entity_poly.type
_entity_poly.pdbx_seq_one_letter_code
_entity_poly.pdbx_strand_id
1 'polypeptide(L)'
;MRTQVAIIGGGPSGLLLGQLLLKEGISNVVLERQTGEHVLGRSRAGIIETSTVELLDAAGVGERMRRESLVHDGIEIAFRGVRHRVNFRELIGRSVVVYGQTEITRDLVALASLAENYVGLPL
;
A
#
# COMPACT_ATOMS: atom_id res chain seq x y z
N MET A 1 5.27 23.20 -14.25
CA MET A 1 5.01 22.80 -12.85
C MET A 1 6.29 22.94 -12.03
N ARG A 2 6.22 23.50 -10.83
CA ARG A 2 7.36 23.55 -9.89
C ARG A 2 6.95 22.82 -8.62
N THR A 3 7.78 21.85 -8.19
CA THR A 3 7.53 21.05 -6.99
C THR A 3 8.84 20.80 -6.26
N GLN A 4 8.80 20.47 -4.98
CA GLN A 4 9.99 20.16 -4.18
C GLN A 4 10.52 18.76 -4.46
N VAL A 5 9.60 17.80 -4.69
CA VAL A 5 9.95 16.38 -4.93
C VAL A 5 9.20 15.86 -6.15
N ALA A 6 9.89 15.16 -7.02
CA ALA A 6 9.30 14.38 -8.11
C ALA A 6 9.53 12.88 -7.82
N ILE A 7 8.45 12.13 -7.75
CA ILE A 7 8.46 10.68 -7.51
C ILE A 7 8.20 9.97 -8.83
N ILE A 8 9.12 9.12 -9.25
CA ILE A 8 9.00 8.38 -10.50
C ILE A 8 8.46 6.97 -10.20
N GLY A 9 7.23 6.74 -10.56
CA GLY A 9 6.50 5.49 -10.40
C GLY A 9 5.27 5.63 -9.51
N GLY A 10 4.10 5.37 -10.08
CA GLY A 10 2.78 5.39 -9.43
C GLY A 10 2.36 4.06 -8.83
N GLY A 11 3.32 3.23 -8.41
CA GLY A 11 3.06 2.06 -7.60
C GLY A 11 2.73 2.41 -6.15
N PRO A 12 2.35 1.42 -5.32
CA PRO A 12 1.93 1.68 -3.93
C PRO A 12 3.00 2.43 -3.11
N SER A 13 4.27 2.15 -3.30
CA SER A 13 5.36 2.82 -2.58
C SER A 13 5.47 4.30 -2.95
N GLY A 14 5.45 4.63 -4.25
CA GLY A 14 5.54 6.02 -4.71
C GLY A 14 4.31 6.84 -4.33
N LEU A 15 3.12 6.24 -4.46
CA LEU A 15 1.88 6.87 -4.06
C LEU A 15 1.82 7.13 -2.55
N LEU A 16 2.21 6.15 -1.74
CA LEU A 16 2.26 6.29 -0.29
C LEU A 16 3.26 7.36 0.14
N LEU A 17 4.47 7.34 -0.43
CA LEU A 17 5.48 8.38 -0.16
C LEU A 17 4.94 9.77 -0.50
N GLY A 18 4.26 9.92 -1.63
CA GLY A 18 3.66 11.19 -2.05
C GLY A 18 2.66 11.73 -1.03
N GLN A 19 1.82 10.87 -0.47
CA GLN A 19 0.83 11.27 0.55
C GLN A 19 1.49 11.62 1.89
N LEU A 20 2.50 10.87 2.31
CA LEU A 20 3.25 11.17 3.53
C LEU A 20 3.98 12.51 3.42
N LEU A 21 4.61 12.80 2.27
CA LEU A 21 5.25 14.09 2.01
C LEU A 21 4.26 15.26 2.05
N LEU A 22 3.08 15.10 1.44
CA LEU A 22 2.04 16.14 1.51
C LEU A 22 1.60 16.44 2.94
N LYS A 23 1.51 15.42 3.80
CA LYS A 23 1.19 15.61 5.22
C LYS A 23 2.24 16.42 5.98
N GLU A 24 3.50 16.31 5.56
CA GLU A 24 4.60 17.12 6.09
C GLU A 24 4.74 18.50 5.41
N GLY A 25 3.79 18.88 4.58
CA GLY A 25 3.80 20.15 3.86
C GLY A 25 4.81 20.22 2.72
N ILE A 26 5.32 19.07 2.26
CA ILE A 26 6.30 18.98 1.16
C ILE A 26 5.55 18.76 -0.13
N SER A 27 5.62 19.74 -1.04
CA SER A 27 5.00 19.65 -2.36
C SER A 27 5.68 18.58 -3.21
N ASN A 28 4.87 17.70 -3.80
CA ASN A 28 5.41 16.63 -4.62
C ASN A 28 4.47 16.29 -5.77
N VAL A 29 5.01 15.59 -6.75
CA VAL A 29 4.27 15.01 -7.87
C VAL A 29 4.70 13.57 -8.08
N VAL A 30 3.75 12.68 -8.24
CA VAL A 30 3.98 11.29 -8.62
C VAL A 30 3.74 11.13 -10.11
N LEU A 31 4.76 10.69 -10.82
CA LEU A 31 4.73 10.50 -12.28
C LEU A 31 4.65 9.01 -12.60
N GLU A 32 3.63 8.60 -13.34
CA GLU A 32 3.43 7.21 -13.79
C GLU A 32 3.36 7.15 -15.31
N ARG A 33 4.17 6.28 -15.92
CA ARG A 33 4.21 6.11 -17.38
C ARG A 33 3.16 5.17 -17.94
N GLN A 34 2.54 4.35 -17.09
CA GLN A 34 1.52 3.40 -17.49
C GLN A 34 0.12 3.99 -17.29
N THR A 35 -0.87 3.40 -17.95
CA THR A 35 -2.26 3.75 -17.72
C THR A 35 -2.71 3.33 -16.32
N GLY A 36 -3.69 4.02 -15.75
CA GLY A 36 -4.31 3.63 -14.48
C GLY A 36 -4.87 2.21 -14.52
N GLU A 37 -5.43 1.77 -15.65
CA GLU A 37 -5.87 0.41 -15.86
C GLU A 37 -4.72 -0.61 -15.70
N HIS A 38 -3.56 -0.34 -16.30
CA HIS A 38 -2.39 -1.18 -16.14
C HIS A 38 -1.91 -1.24 -14.69
N VAL A 39 -1.84 -0.08 -14.02
CA VAL A 39 -1.40 0.01 -12.62
C VAL A 39 -2.33 -0.79 -11.69
N LEU A 40 -3.64 -0.67 -11.87
CA LEU A 40 -4.66 -1.35 -11.07
C LEU A 40 -4.87 -2.81 -11.48
N GLY A 41 -4.58 -3.17 -12.72
CA GLY A 41 -4.74 -4.54 -13.23
C GLY A 41 -3.62 -5.51 -12.83
N ARG A 42 -2.53 -5.04 -12.22
CA ARG A 42 -1.43 -5.91 -11.80
C ARG A 42 -1.79 -6.73 -10.57
N SER A 43 -1.81 -8.05 -10.72
CA SER A 43 -1.94 -8.97 -9.59
C SER A 43 -0.66 -8.96 -8.75
N ARG A 44 -0.79 -8.77 -7.45
CA ARG A 44 0.31 -8.73 -6.48
C ARG A 44 -0.10 -9.39 -5.18
N ALA A 45 0.90 -9.71 -4.33
CA ALA A 45 0.67 -10.23 -3.00
C ALA A 45 -0.23 -9.30 -2.16
N GLY A 46 -0.88 -9.86 -1.16
CA GLY A 46 -1.84 -9.14 -0.32
C GLY A 46 -1.58 -9.29 1.18
N ILE A 47 -0.38 -9.71 1.58
CA ILE A 47 0.00 -9.77 2.99
C ILE A 47 0.75 -8.50 3.36
N ILE A 48 0.27 -7.79 4.38
CA ILE A 48 0.76 -6.49 4.80
C ILE A 48 1.20 -6.58 6.26
N GLU A 49 2.41 -6.14 6.51
CA GLU A 49 2.98 -6.07 7.85
C GLU A 49 2.42 -4.87 8.64
N THR A 50 2.44 -4.96 9.95
CA THR A 50 1.93 -3.92 10.86
C THR A 50 2.53 -2.54 10.58
N SER A 51 3.83 -2.47 10.29
CA SER A 51 4.49 -1.19 9.98
C SER A 51 3.92 -0.51 8.73
N THR A 52 3.57 -1.29 7.71
CA THR A 52 2.92 -0.78 6.50
C THR A 52 1.47 -0.36 6.78
N VAL A 53 0.74 -1.10 7.62
CA VAL A 53 -0.60 -0.71 8.07
C VAL A 53 -0.56 0.66 8.77
N GLU A 54 0.40 0.86 9.68
CA GLU A 54 0.60 2.13 10.38
C GLU A 54 0.90 3.29 9.42
N LEU A 55 1.70 3.06 8.38
CA LEU A 55 1.99 4.07 7.35
C LEU A 55 0.77 4.40 6.48
N LEU A 56 -0.03 3.41 6.13
CA LEU A 56 -1.29 3.62 5.38
C LEU A 56 -2.31 4.40 6.21
N ASP A 57 -2.40 4.11 7.51
CA ASP A 57 -3.22 4.89 8.44
C ASP A 57 -2.72 6.33 8.54
N ALA A 58 -1.42 6.53 8.70
CA ALA A 58 -0.81 7.86 8.73
C ALA A 58 -1.06 8.64 7.43
N ALA A 59 -1.06 7.97 6.29
CA ALA A 59 -1.39 8.56 5.00
C ALA A 59 -2.89 8.86 4.81
N GLY A 60 -3.78 8.33 5.67
CA GLY A 60 -5.22 8.56 5.61
C GLY A 60 -5.99 7.58 4.71
N VAL A 61 -5.41 6.44 4.36
CA VAL A 61 -6.04 5.40 3.52
C VAL A 61 -6.32 4.09 4.25
N GLY A 62 -6.19 4.04 5.56
CA GLY A 62 -6.36 2.83 6.36
C GLY A 62 -7.80 2.41 6.64
N GLU A 63 -8.79 3.28 6.47
CA GLU A 63 -10.17 3.02 6.88
C GLU A 63 -10.78 1.79 6.17
N ARG A 64 -10.72 1.77 4.84
CA ARG A 64 -11.26 0.65 4.05
C ARG A 64 -10.48 -0.64 4.31
N MET A 65 -9.18 -0.56 4.43
CA MET A 65 -8.33 -1.70 4.78
C MET A 65 -8.73 -2.30 6.14
N ARG A 66 -8.94 -1.49 7.16
CA ARG A 66 -9.39 -1.98 8.49
C ARG A 66 -10.75 -2.67 8.44
N ARG A 67 -11.66 -2.19 7.60
CA ARG A 67 -13.00 -2.75 7.47
C ARG A 67 -13.03 -4.06 6.68
N GLU A 68 -12.22 -4.17 5.63
CA GLU A 68 -12.31 -5.25 4.64
C GLU A 68 -11.19 -6.30 4.75
N SER A 69 -10.13 -6.01 5.49
CA SER A 69 -8.99 -6.92 5.63
C SER A 69 -9.25 -8.06 6.60
N LEU A 70 -8.45 -9.12 6.45
CA LEU A 70 -8.44 -10.25 7.37
C LEU A 70 -7.13 -10.24 8.17
N VAL A 71 -7.25 -10.30 9.49
CA VAL A 71 -6.08 -10.35 10.40
C VAL A 71 -5.63 -11.81 10.56
N HIS A 72 -4.32 -12.04 10.39
CA HIS A 72 -3.69 -13.34 10.58
C HIS A 72 -2.56 -13.25 11.60
N ASP A 73 -2.58 -14.16 12.59
CA ASP A 73 -1.59 -14.19 13.67
C ASP A 73 -0.32 -14.96 13.32
N GLY A 74 -0.25 -15.51 12.12
CA GLY A 74 0.91 -16.27 11.67
C GLY A 74 0.71 -16.95 10.33
N ILE A 75 1.64 -17.82 10.00
CA ILE A 75 1.66 -18.61 8.75
C ILE A 75 1.89 -20.09 9.05
N GLU A 76 1.51 -20.94 8.12
CA GLU A 76 1.92 -22.35 8.09
C GLU A 76 2.90 -22.58 6.95
N ILE A 77 4.00 -23.25 7.26
CA ILE A 77 4.96 -23.72 6.28
C ILE A 77 4.78 -25.23 6.12
N ALA A 78 4.40 -25.69 4.94
CA ALA A 78 4.26 -27.10 4.63
C ALA A 78 5.55 -27.59 3.96
N PHE A 79 6.19 -28.59 4.57
CA PHE A 79 7.43 -29.16 4.06
C PHE A 79 7.49 -30.66 4.38
N ARG A 80 7.78 -31.48 3.38
CA ARG A 80 7.90 -32.95 3.48
C ARG A 80 6.69 -33.62 4.18
N GLY A 81 5.48 -33.14 3.88
CA GLY A 81 4.24 -33.68 4.46
C GLY A 81 3.95 -33.25 5.90
N VAL A 82 4.78 -32.40 6.48
CA VAL A 82 4.61 -31.84 7.81
C VAL A 82 4.26 -30.34 7.70
N ARG A 83 3.39 -29.87 8.58
CA ARG A 83 3.03 -28.45 8.70
C ARG A 83 3.70 -27.86 9.93
N HIS A 84 4.35 -26.72 9.74
CA HIS A 84 5.00 -25.97 10.80
C HIS A 84 4.29 -24.61 10.94
N ARG A 85 3.64 -24.40 12.08
CA ARG A 85 3.01 -23.12 12.41
C ARG A 85 4.06 -22.14 12.93
N VAL A 86 4.13 -20.96 12.32
CA VAL A 86 4.87 -19.82 12.85
C VAL A 86 3.85 -18.80 13.36
N ASN A 87 3.76 -18.64 14.67
CA ASN A 87 2.83 -17.71 15.30
C ASN A 87 3.51 -16.37 15.57
N PHE A 88 3.17 -15.36 14.77
CA PHE A 88 3.77 -14.03 14.88
C PHE A 88 3.37 -13.34 16.19
N ARG A 89 2.12 -13.53 16.62
CA ARG A 89 1.64 -12.91 17.87
C ARG A 89 2.42 -13.41 19.08
N GLU A 90 2.69 -14.69 19.16
CA GLU A 90 3.49 -15.28 20.25
C GLU A 90 4.96 -14.85 20.16
N LEU A 91 5.54 -14.79 18.95
CA LEU A 91 6.95 -14.53 18.77
C LEU A 91 7.31 -13.05 18.90
N ILE A 92 6.49 -12.15 18.36
CA ILE A 92 6.81 -10.71 18.25
C ILE A 92 5.66 -9.80 18.70
N GLY A 93 4.54 -10.34 19.22
CA GLY A 93 3.39 -9.56 19.65
C GLY A 93 2.65 -8.82 18.53
N ARG A 94 2.83 -9.22 17.28
CA ARG A 94 2.24 -8.57 16.09
C ARG A 94 1.53 -9.60 15.21
N SER A 95 0.63 -9.09 14.38
CA SER A 95 -0.07 -9.86 13.34
C SER A 95 0.23 -9.28 11.96
N VAL A 96 -0.22 -9.97 10.92
CA VAL A 96 -0.24 -9.45 9.56
C VAL A 96 -1.68 -9.29 9.10
N VAL A 97 -1.87 -8.47 8.07
CA VAL A 97 -3.17 -8.18 7.50
C VAL A 97 -3.20 -8.69 6.06
N VAL A 98 -4.24 -9.43 5.72
CA VAL A 98 -4.48 -9.83 4.31
C VAL A 98 -5.42 -8.81 3.69
N TYR A 99 -4.88 -8.00 2.79
CA TYR A 99 -5.59 -7.00 2.03
C TYR A 99 -4.90 -6.82 0.67
N GLY A 100 -5.62 -7.01 -0.42
CA GLY A 100 -5.03 -7.04 -1.75
C GLY A 100 -4.24 -5.77 -2.08
N GLN A 101 -3.01 -5.93 -2.56
CA GLN A 101 -2.16 -4.77 -2.92
C GLN A 101 -2.79 -3.92 -4.02
N THR A 102 -3.62 -4.51 -4.88
CA THR A 102 -4.43 -3.79 -5.88
C THR A 102 -5.41 -2.83 -5.19
N GLU A 103 -6.02 -3.25 -4.09
CA GLU A 103 -6.96 -2.43 -3.35
C GLU A 103 -6.27 -1.26 -2.65
N ILE A 104 -5.09 -1.50 -2.07
CA ILE A 104 -4.24 -0.43 -1.52
C ILE A 104 -3.87 0.57 -2.60
N THR A 105 -3.44 0.09 -3.77
CA THR A 105 -3.07 0.95 -4.89
C THR A 105 -4.27 1.78 -5.36
N ARG A 106 -5.46 1.19 -5.42
CA ARG A 106 -6.71 1.89 -5.76
C ARG A 106 -7.01 3.01 -4.76
N ASP A 107 -6.93 2.72 -3.47
CA ASP A 107 -7.19 3.70 -2.42
C ASP A 107 -6.16 4.86 -2.47
N LEU A 108 -4.89 4.54 -2.70
CA LEU A 108 -3.82 5.54 -2.83
C LEU A 108 -3.95 6.37 -4.10
N VAL A 109 -4.33 5.79 -5.24
CA VAL A 109 -4.58 6.54 -6.49
C VAL A 109 -5.75 7.50 -6.30
N ALA A 110 -6.83 7.06 -5.67
CA ALA A 110 -7.97 7.91 -5.39
C ALA A 110 -7.58 9.12 -4.52
N LEU A 111 -6.79 8.89 -3.47
CA LEU A 111 -6.31 9.96 -2.60
C LEU A 111 -5.36 10.91 -3.33
N ALA A 112 -4.42 10.38 -4.12
CA ALA A 112 -3.48 11.17 -4.89
C ALA A 112 -4.18 12.01 -5.98
N SER A 113 -5.24 11.48 -6.57
CA SER A 113 -6.08 12.22 -7.53
C SER A 113 -6.82 13.38 -6.87
N LEU A 114 -7.35 13.18 -5.66
CA LEU A 114 -7.98 14.24 -4.87
C LEU A 114 -6.98 15.32 -4.44
N ALA A 115 -5.75 14.93 -4.16
CA ALA A 115 -4.67 15.85 -3.79
C ALA A 115 -4.00 16.52 -5.02
N GLU A 116 -4.41 16.16 -6.23
CA GLU A 116 -3.87 16.67 -7.50
C GLU A 116 -2.34 16.50 -7.65
N ASN A 117 -1.77 15.54 -6.95
CA ASN A 117 -0.33 15.25 -7.01
C ASN A 117 0.06 14.01 -7.83
N TYR A 118 -0.89 13.44 -8.58
CA TYR A 118 -0.68 12.28 -9.43
C TYR A 118 -0.81 12.65 -10.90
N VAL A 119 0.20 12.30 -11.68
CA VAL A 119 0.21 12.46 -13.13
C VAL A 119 0.52 11.09 -13.76
N GLY A 120 -0.51 10.44 -14.24
CA GLY A 120 -0.41 9.18 -14.96
C GLY A 120 -0.97 9.31 -16.37
N LEU A 121 -0.76 8.30 -17.19
CA LEU A 121 -1.46 8.19 -18.46
C LEU A 121 -2.96 7.96 -18.21
N PRO A 122 -3.84 8.55 -18.99
CA PRO A 122 -5.28 8.35 -18.83
C PRO A 122 -5.65 6.87 -18.97
N LEU A 123 -6.74 6.51 -18.33
CA LEU A 123 -7.35 5.19 -18.45
C LEU A 123 -7.80 4.90 -19.89
#